data_c075ed1440c1692ce2a19318f8fdf9d7
#
_entry.id   c075ed1440c1692ce2a19318f8fdf9d7
#
_cell.length_a   1.000
_cell.length_b   1.000
_cell.length_c   1.000
_cell.angle_alpha   90.00
_cell.angle_beta   90.00
_cell.angle_gamma   90.00
#
_symmetry.space_group_name_H-M   'P 1'
#
loop_
_entity.id
_entity.type
_entity.pdbx_description
1 polymer ?
#
loop_
_entity_poly.entity_id
_entity_poly.type
_entity_poly.pdbx_seq_one_letter_code
_entity_poly.pdbx_strand_id
1 'polypeptide(L)'
;MFLRIARFGVIAAALTMTTELTLPQPSHAQSPPSAAAPTTTPVSPSAPAAKPEAKPAAPAPVAPEGITTKPTDPFGEDVTLAAKPIVYVKGSGTWDKAYVTISGALKKVEAYVAKAGLKPDGLPMTIFLATDDLGFDYEVAVPLAEAPKEPPHGEISAGQSPDGHALKFVHRGSYDSLDDTYEAITNYLDDKRLESKNVLIEQYVTDPVTADPKNLVINIFVLVK
;
A
#
# COMPACT_ATOMS: atom_id res chain seq x y z
N MET A 1 2.44 -16.14 3.33
CA MET A 1 3.21 -15.87 2.11
C MET A 1 3.72 -14.46 2.28
N PHE A 2 5.02 -14.28 2.42
CA PHE A 2 5.60 -13.05 2.99
C PHE A 2 5.92 -12.06 1.89
N LEU A 3 5.46 -10.83 2.08
CA LEU A 3 5.73 -9.64 1.27
C LEU A 3 7.26 -9.47 1.10
N ARG A 4 7.77 -9.82 -0.07
CA ARG A 4 9.13 -9.50 -0.48
C ARG A 4 9.11 -8.15 -1.19
N ILE A 5 9.03 -7.06 -0.44
CA ILE A 5 9.37 -5.76 -1.00
C ILE A 5 10.86 -5.82 -1.30
N ALA A 6 11.19 -5.74 -2.59
CA ALA A 6 12.55 -5.84 -3.09
C ALA A 6 13.48 -4.88 -2.35
N ARG A 7 14.64 -5.41 -1.96
CA ARG A 7 15.71 -4.72 -1.27
C ARG A 7 16.11 -3.45 -1.99
N PHE A 8 15.64 -2.31 -1.50
CA PHE A 8 16.34 -1.05 -1.78
C PHE A 8 17.59 -1.05 -0.91
N GLY A 9 18.73 -1.31 -1.55
CA GLY A 9 19.99 -1.58 -0.86
C GLY A 9 20.44 -0.47 0.07
N VAL A 10 20.49 -0.80 1.36
CA VAL A 10 21.36 -0.11 2.31
C VAL A 10 22.54 -1.04 2.57
N ILE A 11 23.72 -0.69 2.03
CA ILE A 11 24.98 -1.33 2.41
C ILE A 11 25.35 -0.80 3.79
N ALA A 12 25.01 -1.52 4.83
CA ALA A 12 25.58 -1.34 6.15
C ALA A 12 26.53 -2.52 6.40
N ALA A 13 27.83 -2.23 6.40
CA ALA A 13 28.86 -3.15 6.82
C ALA A 13 28.72 -3.40 8.33
N ALA A 14 28.41 -4.60 8.75
CA ALA A 14 28.50 -5.01 10.15
C ALA A 14 29.43 -6.21 10.29
N LEU A 15 30.35 -5.97 11.16
CA LEU A 15 31.46 -6.77 11.63
C LEU A 15 30.98 -8.04 12.34
N THR A 16 31.69 -9.14 12.09
CA THR A 16 31.52 -10.48 12.61
C THR A 16 31.74 -10.57 14.13
N MET A 17 30.90 -11.33 14.82
CA MET A 17 31.34 -12.17 15.96
C MET A 17 30.58 -13.49 15.98
N THR A 18 31.34 -14.54 15.79
CA THR A 18 30.98 -15.94 15.92
C THR A 18 30.75 -16.33 17.39
N THR A 19 29.67 -17.05 17.65
CA THR A 19 29.67 -18.04 18.74
C THR A 19 28.75 -19.21 18.36
N GLU A 20 29.38 -20.37 18.15
CA GLU A 20 28.73 -21.66 18.00
C GLU A 20 28.06 -22.05 19.32
N LEU A 21 26.85 -22.53 19.28
CA LEU A 21 26.32 -23.43 20.29
C LEU A 21 25.42 -24.47 19.63
N THR A 22 25.99 -25.66 19.55
CA THR A 22 25.42 -26.95 19.13
C THR A 22 24.45 -27.43 20.19
N LEU A 23 23.29 -28.00 19.83
CA LEU A 23 22.63 -29.17 20.43
C LEU A 23 21.23 -29.42 19.85
N PRO A 24 20.60 -30.62 20.04
CA PRO A 24 20.41 -31.57 18.97
C PRO A 24 18.94 -31.75 18.56
N GLN A 25 18.73 -32.39 17.42
CA GLN A 25 17.42 -32.85 16.94
C GLN A 25 16.90 -34.05 17.73
N PRO A 26 15.59 -34.25 17.75
CA PRO A 26 15.06 -35.60 17.64
C PRO A 26 14.20 -35.77 16.35
N SER A 27 14.53 -36.88 15.73
CA SER A 27 13.83 -37.54 14.64
C SER A 27 12.47 -38.12 15.06
N HIS A 28 11.70 -38.46 14.06
CA HIS A 28 10.57 -39.42 13.95
C HIS A 28 9.25 -38.72 13.67
N ALA A 29 8.39 -39.19 12.77
CA ALA A 29 8.30 -40.40 11.92
C ALA A 29 7.27 -40.14 10.80
N GLN A 30 7.56 -40.61 9.64
CA GLN A 30 6.80 -41.34 8.65
C GLN A 30 5.26 -41.40 8.74
N SER A 31 4.64 -40.90 7.73
CA SER A 31 3.69 -41.37 6.70
C SER A 31 3.02 -42.77 6.86
N PRO A 32 2.13 -43.26 6.02
CA PRO A 32 1.52 -42.81 4.79
C PRO A 32 0.04 -43.23 4.59
N PRO A 33 -0.44 -43.58 3.40
CA PRO A 33 -1.41 -42.86 2.60
C PRO A 33 -2.75 -43.57 2.48
N SER A 34 -3.79 -42.91 1.97
CA SER A 34 -4.89 -43.64 1.37
C SER A 34 -5.52 -42.90 0.20
N ALA A 35 -5.45 -43.55 -0.91
CA ALA A 35 -6.08 -43.26 -2.18
C ALA A 35 -7.59 -43.49 -2.11
N ALA A 36 -8.34 -42.75 -2.92
CA ALA A 36 -9.34 -43.26 -3.85
C ALA A 36 -10.07 -42.09 -4.56
N ALA A 37 -9.89 -42.02 -5.84
CA ALA A 37 -10.86 -41.53 -6.81
C ALA A 37 -11.73 -42.72 -7.23
N PRO A 38 -12.72 -42.65 -8.14
CA PRO A 38 -13.23 -41.54 -8.96
C PRO A 38 -14.78 -41.52 -9.02
N THR A 39 -15.42 -40.57 -9.69
CA THR A 39 -16.39 -40.85 -10.77
C THR A 39 -17.10 -39.60 -11.31
N THR A 40 -16.86 -39.38 -12.57
CA THR A 40 -17.74 -39.08 -13.72
C THR A 40 -18.68 -37.87 -13.70
N THR A 41 -18.41 -37.01 -14.66
CA THR A 41 -19.26 -36.17 -15.51
C THR A 41 -20.58 -36.91 -15.98
N PRO A 42 -21.57 -36.27 -16.66
CA PRO A 42 -21.49 -35.09 -17.52
C PRO A 42 -22.76 -34.20 -17.63
N VAL A 43 -22.69 -33.22 -18.54
CA VAL A 43 -23.71 -32.65 -19.45
C VAL A 43 -24.21 -31.24 -19.16
N SER A 44 -23.75 -30.38 -20.04
CA SER A 44 -24.38 -29.13 -20.53
C SER A 44 -25.72 -29.42 -21.25
N PRO A 45 -26.64 -28.42 -21.37
CA PRO A 45 -26.59 -27.50 -22.48
C PRO A 45 -27.05 -26.06 -22.22
N SER A 46 -26.32 -25.13 -22.84
CA SER A 46 -26.70 -24.15 -23.86
C SER A 46 -27.90 -23.21 -23.64
N ALA A 47 -27.54 -21.94 -23.38
CA ALA A 47 -27.97 -20.68 -24.00
C ALA A 47 -29.47 -20.25 -23.94
N PRO A 48 -29.81 -18.96 -24.03
CA PRO A 48 -29.17 -17.91 -24.82
C PRO A 48 -28.90 -16.56 -24.12
N ALA A 49 -28.08 -15.77 -24.77
CA ALA A 49 -27.68 -14.43 -24.45
C ALA A 49 -28.87 -13.46 -24.26
N ALA A 50 -28.85 -12.76 -23.12
CA ALA A 50 -29.52 -11.48 -22.98
C ALA A 50 -28.44 -10.40 -22.81
N LYS A 51 -28.48 -9.46 -23.76
CA LYS A 51 -27.66 -8.25 -23.82
C LYS A 51 -27.92 -7.42 -22.58
N PRO A 52 -26.90 -7.09 -21.74
CA PRO A 52 -27.11 -6.13 -20.67
C PRO A 52 -27.15 -4.72 -21.26
N GLU A 53 -28.25 -4.04 -21.02
CA GLU A 53 -28.41 -2.62 -21.16
C GLU A 53 -27.37 -1.88 -20.34
N ALA A 54 -26.71 -0.92 -20.95
CA ALA A 54 -25.72 -0.05 -20.33
C ALA A 54 -26.36 0.78 -19.20
N LYS A 55 -26.02 0.44 -17.97
CA LYS A 55 -26.28 1.28 -16.79
C LYS A 55 -25.41 2.55 -16.92
N PRO A 56 -25.95 3.75 -16.64
CA PRO A 56 -25.18 4.99 -16.73
C PRO A 56 -23.89 4.91 -15.90
N ALA A 57 -22.79 5.29 -16.53
CA ALA A 57 -21.50 5.40 -15.88
C ALA A 57 -21.59 6.34 -14.67
N ALA A 58 -21.14 5.88 -13.53
CA ALA A 58 -20.87 6.72 -12.38
C ALA A 58 -19.87 7.82 -12.77
N PRO A 59 -19.98 9.04 -12.24
CA PRO A 59 -19.02 10.10 -12.55
C PRO A 59 -17.61 9.64 -12.19
N ALA A 60 -16.67 9.89 -13.11
CA ALA A 60 -15.26 9.62 -12.91
C ALA A 60 -14.77 10.31 -11.61
N PRO A 61 -13.93 9.67 -10.80
CA PRO A 61 -13.35 10.31 -9.62
C PRO A 61 -12.59 11.56 -10.07
N VAL A 62 -12.94 12.69 -9.46
CA VAL A 62 -12.25 13.96 -9.67
C VAL A 62 -10.82 13.77 -9.18
N ALA A 63 -9.83 13.98 -10.05
CA ALA A 63 -8.42 13.94 -9.67
C ALA A 63 -8.18 15.02 -8.61
N PRO A 64 -7.49 14.68 -7.49
CA PRO A 64 -7.18 15.68 -6.48
C PRO A 64 -6.29 16.77 -7.08
N GLU A 65 -6.69 18.02 -6.89
CA GLU A 65 -5.92 19.17 -7.34
C GLU A 65 -4.52 19.16 -6.70
N GLY A 66 -3.49 19.31 -7.51
CA GLY A 66 -2.07 19.30 -7.09
C GLY A 66 -1.24 18.17 -7.69
N ILE A 67 -1.81 17.32 -8.55
CA ILE A 67 -1.07 16.31 -9.32
C ILE A 67 -1.06 16.72 -10.79
N THR A 68 0.11 17.02 -11.32
CA THR A 68 0.29 17.27 -12.77
C THR A 68 0.70 15.94 -13.40
N THR A 69 -0.09 15.43 -14.33
CA THR A 69 0.14 14.13 -14.99
C THR A 69 0.62 14.31 -16.42
N LYS A 70 1.59 13.50 -16.82
CA LYS A 70 1.99 13.33 -18.22
C LYS A 70 1.79 11.85 -18.59
N PRO A 71 0.74 11.49 -19.34
CA PRO A 71 0.49 10.10 -19.70
C PRO A 71 1.61 9.58 -20.59
N THR A 72 2.35 8.58 -20.14
CA THR A 72 3.43 7.98 -20.93
C THR A 72 3.39 6.46 -20.93
N ASP A 73 2.73 5.83 -19.94
CA ASP A 73 2.67 4.37 -19.83
C ASP A 73 1.40 3.96 -19.10
N PRO A 74 0.62 2.98 -19.61
CA PRO A 74 -0.62 2.56 -18.98
C PRO A 74 -0.43 1.93 -17.58
N PHE A 75 0.77 1.47 -17.21
CA PHE A 75 1.03 0.90 -15.90
C PHE A 75 1.66 1.90 -14.92
N GLY A 76 2.65 2.70 -15.36
CA GLY A 76 3.32 3.72 -14.54
C GLY A 76 3.09 5.12 -15.10
N GLU A 77 2.29 5.93 -14.42
CA GLU A 77 1.98 7.31 -14.80
C GLU A 77 3.01 8.26 -14.19
N ASP A 78 3.66 9.08 -15.03
CA ASP A 78 4.59 10.12 -14.60
C ASP A 78 3.82 11.28 -13.95
N VAL A 79 4.14 11.62 -12.70
CA VAL A 79 3.44 12.66 -11.95
C VAL A 79 4.43 13.53 -11.16
N THR A 80 4.02 14.76 -10.88
CA THR A 80 4.70 15.62 -9.93
C THR A 80 3.80 15.85 -8.72
N LEU A 81 4.27 15.44 -7.55
CA LEU A 81 3.57 15.67 -6.29
C LEU A 81 3.92 17.05 -5.76
N ALA A 82 2.93 17.79 -5.31
CA ALA A 82 3.10 19.04 -4.59
C ALA A 82 2.98 18.78 -3.08
N ALA A 83 3.86 19.38 -2.27
CA ALA A 83 3.74 19.32 -0.83
C ALA A 83 2.42 19.94 -0.37
N LYS A 84 1.71 19.24 0.53
CA LYS A 84 0.50 19.72 1.20
C LYS A 84 0.67 19.67 2.70
N PRO A 85 0.05 20.60 3.45
CA PRO A 85 -0.05 20.43 4.89
C PRO A 85 -0.73 19.12 5.23
N ILE A 86 -0.18 18.38 6.17
CA ILE A 86 -0.75 17.12 6.66
C ILE A 86 -0.84 17.11 8.18
N VAL A 87 -1.78 16.34 8.71
CA VAL A 87 -1.72 15.81 10.07
C VAL A 87 -1.57 14.30 10.00
N TYR A 88 -0.74 13.75 10.89
CA TYR A 88 -0.37 12.34 10.78
C TYR A 88 -0.10 11.70 12.14
N VAL A 89 -0.18 10.37 12.17
CA VAL A 89 0.36 9.50 13.23
C VAL A 89 1.55 8.77 12.66
N LYS A 90 2.65 8.76 13.41
CA LYS A 90 3.86 7.99 13.11
C LYS A 90 3.89 6.70 13.91
N GLY A 91 4.36 5.63 13.30
CA GLY A 91 4.49 4.34 13.96
C GLY A 91 5.29 3.34 13.15
N SER A 92 5.36 2.13 13.67
CA SER A 92 5.92 0.96 12.99
C SER A 92 4.94 -0.21 13.06
N GLY A 93 5.07 -1.13 12.13
CA GLY A 93 4.22 -2.32 12.04
C GLY A 93 4.92 -3.48 11.37
N THR A 94 4.34 -4.66 11.52
CA THR A 94 4.78 -5.88 10.83
C THR A 94 3.85 -6.15 9.65
N TRP A 95 4.36 -6.78 8.61
CA TRP A 95 3.62 -7.01 7.37
C TRP A 95 2.35 -7.88 7.56
N ASP A 96 2.40 -8.85 8.48
CA ASP A 96 1.27 -9.71 8.82
C ASP A 96 0.08 -8.95 9.42
N LYS A 97 0.31 -7.74 9.94
CA LYS A 97 -0.70 -6.87 10.54
C LYS A 97 -0.85 -5.52 9.84
N ALA A 98 -0.26 -5.37 8.67
CA ALA A 98 -0.18 -4.09 7.97
C ALA A 98 -1.56 -3.42 7.82
N TYR A 99 -2.55 -4.13 7.27
CA TYR A 99 -3.90 -3.58 7.10
C TYR A 99 -4.52 -3.08 8.41
N VAL A 100 -4.45 -3.90 9.48
CA VAL A 100 -5.03 -3.55 10.78
C VAL A 100 -4.30 -2.38 11.42
N THR A 101 -2.96 -2.36 11.29
CA THR A 101 -2.12 -1.29 11.83
C THR A 101 -2.43 0.05 11.14
N ILE A 102 -2.45 0.05 9.80
CA ILE A 102 -2.67 1.25 8.99
C ILE A 102 -4.10 1.75 9.13
N SER A 103 -5.11 0.88 9.02
CA SER A 103 -6.52 1.29 9.17
C SER A 103 -6.80 1.81 10.59
N GLY A 104 -6.18 1.23 11.63
CA GLY A 104 -6.27 1.71 12.99
C GLY A 104 -5.62 3.10 13.19
N ALA A 105 -4.47 3.34 12.58
CA ALA A 105 -3.80 4.64 12.59
C ALA A 105 -4.61 5.69 11.82
N LEU A 106 -5.15 5.34 10.65
CA LEU A 106 -6.00 6.23 9.85
C LEU A 106 -7.24 6.67 10.63
N LYS A 107 -7.92 5.73 11.27
CA LYS A 107 -9.09 6.03 12.12
C LYS A 107 -8.76 7.06 13.21
N LYS A 108 -7.56 7.00 13.82
CA LYS A 108 -7.11 7.98 14.83
C LYS A 108 -6.93 9.37 14.22
N VAL A 109 -6.27 9.45 13.04
CA VAL A 109 -6.02 10.73 12.36
C VAL A 109 -7.34 11.36 11.91
N GLU A 110 -8.24 10.60 11.31
CA GLU A 110 -9.56 11.08 10.87
C GLU A 110 -10.41 11.57 12.04
N ALA A 111 -10.42 10.83 13.15
CA ALA A 111 -11.12 11.25 14.36
C ALA A 111 -10.58 12.59 14.92
N TYR A 112 -9.24 12.78 14.85
CA TYR A 112 -8.63 14.05 15.22
C TYR A 112 -9.05 15.18 14.27
N VAL A 113 -8.96 14.97 12.95
CA VAL A 113 -9.36 15.95 11.92
C VAL A 113 -10.80 16.40 12.12
N ALA A 114 -11.71 15.44 12.34
CA ALA A 114 -13.11 15.73 12.61
C ALA A 114 -13.31 16.52 13.93
N LYS A 115 -12.65 16.10 15.03
CA LYS A 115 -12.75 16.76 16.34
C LYS A 115 -12.17 18.17 16.33
N ALA A 116 -11.07 18.39 15.61
CA ALA A 116 -10.41 19.70 15.50
C ALA A 116 -11.05 20.62 14.45
N GLY A 117 -12.07 20.15 13.73
CA GLY A 117 -12.75 20.92 12.69
C GLY A 117 -11.84 21.29 11.52
N LEU A 118 -10.79 20.51 11.26
CA LEU A 118 -9.88 20.70 10.15
C LEU A 118 -10.55 20.29 8.83
N LYS A 119 -10.14 20.92 7.73
CA LYS A 119 -10.69 20.65 6.40
C LYS A 119 -9.73 19.77 5.61
N PRO A 120 -10.07 18.50 5.33
CA PRO A 120 -9.30 17.66 4.42
C PRO A 120 -9.26 18.27 3.01
N ASP A 121 -8.09 18.18 2.36
CA ASP A 121 -7.85 18.58 0.97
C ASP A 121 -7.06 17.50 0.23
N GLY A 122 -7.65 16.35 0.09
CA GLY A 122 -7.10 15.19 -0.59
C GLY A 122 -7.48 13.88 0.09
N LEU A 123 -7.04 12.80 -0.51
CA LEU A 123 -7.28 11.46 0.01
C LEU A 123 -6.31 11.13 1.14
N PRO A 124 -6.73 10.36 2.14
CA PRO A 124 -5.84 9.87 3.18
C PRO A 124 -4.74 8.98 2.59
N MET A 125 -3.59 8.95 3.25
CA MET A 125 -2.42 8.24 2.73
C MET A 125 -1.57 7.63 3.84
N THR A 126 -0.82 6.59 3.48
CA THR A 126 0.33 6.09 4.26
C THR A 126 1.61 6.44 3.53
N ILE A 127 2.55 7.04 4.23
CA ILE A 127 3.91 7.33 3.76
C ILE A 127 4.83 6.32 4.45
N PHE A 128 5.44 5.43 3.66
CA PHE A 128 6.42 4.49 4.17
C PHE A 128 7.79 5.15 4.21
N LEU A 129 8.38 5.21 5.40
CA LEU A 129 9.67 5.86 5.68
C LEU A 129 10.84 4.88 5.61
N ALA A 130 10.59 3.65 6.02
CA ALA A 130 11.52 2.54 5.95
C ALA A 130 10.76 1.23 5.86
N THR A 131 11.32 0.29 5.13
CA THR A 131 10.74 -1.06 4.96
C THR A 131 11.86 -2.10 4.97
N ASP A 132 11.61 -3.24 5.64
CA ASP A 132 12.48 -4.41 5.61
C ASP A 132 11.66 -5.71 5.53
N ASP A 133 12.32 -6.86 5.64
CA ASP A 133 11.67 -8.17 5.56
C ASP A 133 10.70 -8.43 6.73
N LEU A 134 10.80 -7.71 7.83
CA LEU A 134 10.02 -7.91 9.05
C LEU A 134 8.86 -6.93 9.18
N GLY A 135 9.03 -5.71 8.66
CA GLY A 135 8.03 -4.67 8.84
C GLY A 135 8.36 -3.34 8.18
N PHE A 136 7.74 -2.31 8.69
CA PHE A 136 7.80 -0.97 8.12
C PHE A 136 7.63 0.13 9.17
N ASP A 137 8.27 1.27 8.92
CA ASP A 137 8.00 2.54 9.60
C ASP A 137 7.11 3.40 8.71
N TYR A 138 6.11 4.03 9.31
CA TYR A 138 5.10 4.76 8.55
C TYR A 138 4.69 6.08 9.19
N GLU A 139 4.14 6.95 8.36
CA GLU A 139 3.27 8.06 8.72
C GLU A 139 1.93 7.87 8.02
N VAL A 140 0.86 7.67 8.78
CA VAL A 140 -0.51 7.70 8.24
C VAL A 140 -1.04 9.11 8.36
N ALA A 141 -1.43 9.70 7.25
CA ALA A 141 -1.69 11.12 7.12
C ALA A 141 -3.00 11.46 6.42
N VAL A 142 -3.57 12.61 6.78
CA VAL A 142 -4.67 13.26 6.06
C VAL A 142 -4.18 14.63 5.57
N PRO A 143 -4.21 14.89 4.25
CA PRO A 143 -3.90 16.19 3.69
C PRO A 143 -4.97 17.22 4.07
N LEU A 144 -4.54 18.46 4.29
CA LEU A 144 -5.38 19.57 4.70
C LEU A 144 -5.30 20.72 3.70
N ALA A 145 -6.38 21.50 3.61
CA ALA A 145 -6.39 22.74 2.83
C ALA A 145 -5.44 23.79 3.42
N GLU A 146 -5.30 23.81 4.75
CA GLU A 146 -4.43 24.74 5.49
C GLU A 146 -3.79 24.00 6.67
N ALA A 147 -2.58 24.41 7.04
CA ALA A 147 -1.93 23.91 8.24
C ALA A 147 -2.78 24.21 9.51
N PRO A 148 -2.79 23.32 10.51
CA PRO A 148 -3.47 23.59 11.76
C PRO A 148 -2.95 24.88 12.40
N LYS A 149 -3.87 25.72 12.88
CA LYS A 149 -3.50 27.00 13.57
C LYS A 149 -2.77 26.75 14.88
N GLU A 150 -3.14 25.68 15.56
CA GLU A 150 -2.50 25.23 16.80
C GLU A 150 -1.82 23.89 16.54
N PRO A 151 -0.58 23.71 17.04
CA PRO A 151 0.12 22.44 16.91
C PRO A 151 -0.71 21.30 17.51
N PRO A 152 -0.84 20.17 16.83
CA PRO A 152 -1.46 18.98 17.42
C PRO A 152 -0.73 18.52 18.68
N HIS A 153 -1.45 17.81 19.54
CA HIS A 153 -0.91 17.26 20.77
C HIS A 153 -1.08 15.72 20.83
N GLY A 154 -0.23 15.06 21.61
CA GLY A 154 -0.28 13.61 21.82
C GLY A 154 0.38 12.84 20.67
N GLU A 155 -0.32 11.85 20.12
CA GLU A 155 0.20 10.98 19.04
C GLU A 155 0.11 11.64 17.65
N ILE A 156 -0.66 12.72 17.52
CA ILE A 156 -0.84 13.43 16.24
C ILE A 156 0.23 14.48 16.08
N SER A 157 0.80 14.55 14.90
CA SER A 157 1.76 15.56 14.48
C SER A 157 1.25 16.29 13.23
N ALA A 158 1.83 17.46 12.95
CA ALA A 158 1.59 18.20 11.72
C ALA A 158 2.90 18.35 10.93
N GLY A 159 2.78 18.39 9.60
CA GLY A 159 3.93 18.50 8.72
C GLY A 159 3.52 18.80 7.28
N GLN A 160 4.39 18.43 6.36
CA GLN A 160 4.15 18.51 4.92
C GLN A 160 4.23 17.11 4.31
N SER A 161 3.38 16.80 3.34
CA SER A 161 3.52 15.58 2.56
C SER A 161 4.77 15.61 1.71
N PRO A 162 5.32 14.44 1.32
CA PRO A 162 6.41 14.38 0.35
C PRO A 162 6.01 15.04 -0.97
N ASP A 163 6.98 15.66 -1.63
CA ASP A 163 6.85 16.31 -2.93
C ASP A 163 7.93 15.86 -3.90
N GLY A 164 7.72 16.17 -5.17
CA GLY A 164 8.68 15.89 -6.23
C GLY A 164 8.19 14.94 -7.31
N HIS A 165 9.12 14.50 -8.14
CA HIS A 165 8.86 13.58 -9.24
C HIS A 165 8.55 12.18 -8.72
N ALA A 166 7.45 11.60 -9.18
CA ALA A 166 7.01 10.28 -8.77
C ALA A 166 6.37 9.53 -9.95
N LEU A 167 6.34 8.22 -9.82
CA LEU A 167 5.52 7.34 -10.65
C LEU A 167 4.29 6.93 -9.86
N LYS A 168 3.13 7.03 -10.49
CA LYS A 168 1.85 6.59 -9.94
C LYS A 168 1.43 5.28 -10.56
N PHE A 169 1.06 4.34 -9.71
CA PHE A 169 0.47 3.05 -10.04
C PHE A 169 -0.88 2.94 -9.36
N VAL A 170 -1.75 2.05 -9.86
CA VAL A 170 -3.07 1.84 -9.26
C VAL A 170 -3.25 0.37 -8.92
N HIS A 171 -3.34 0.08 -7.63
CA HIS A 171 -3.77 -1.22 -7.13
C HIS A 171 -5.29 -1.30 -7.09
N ARG A 172 -5.85 -2.45 -7.52
CA ARG A 172 -7.27 -2.78 -7.43
C ARG A 172 -7.41 -4.22 -6.98
N GLY A 173 -7.96 -4.43 -5.79
CA GLY A 173 -8.11 -5.77 -5.24
C GLY A 173 -8.06 -5.81 -3.73
N SER A 174 -7.70 -6.98 -3.20
CA SER A 174 -7.53 -7.15 -1.76
C SER A 174 -6.22 -6.53 -1.28
N TYR A 175 -6.21 -6.10 -0.03
CA TYR A 175 -4.96 -5.64 0.59
C TYR A 175 -3.87 -6.74 0.55
N ASP A 176 -4.27 -8.01 0.70
CA ASP A 176 -3.35 -9.15 0.66
C ASP A 176 -2.70 -9.37 -0.73
N SER A 177 -3.28 -8.80 -1.80
CA SER A 177 -2.72 -8.88 -3.16
C SER A 177 -1.85 -7.66 -3.55
N LEU A 178 -1.56 -6.76 -2.61
CA LEU A 178 -0.61 -5.66 -2.83
C LEU A 178 0.80 -6.15 -3.18
N ASP A 179 1.19 -7.33 -2.69
CA ASP A 179 2.48 -7.96 -2.98
C ASP A 179 2.73 -8.11 -4.48
N ASP A 180 1.72 -8.60 -5.22
CA ASP A 180 1.81 -8.77 -6.68
C ASP A 180 1.98 -7.41 -7.39
N THR A 181 1.33 -6.36 -6.85
CA THR A 181 1.46 -5.01 -7.38
C THR A 181 2.83 -4.42 -7.11
N TYR A 182 3.39 -4.64 -5.91
CA TYR A 182 4.74 -4.17 -5.58
C TYR A 182 5.82 -4.90 -6.35
N GLU A 183 5.66 -6.20 -6.62
CA GLU A 183 6.54 -6.95 -7.50
C GLU A 183 6.52 -6.37 -8.93
N ALA A 184 5.33 -6.10 -9.46
CA ALA A 184 5.19 -5.49 -10.78
C ALA A 184 5.81 -4.07 -10.85
N ILE A 185 5.67 -3.26 -9.78
CA ILE A 185 6.31 -1.93 -9.67
C ILE A 185 7.83 -2.06 -9.69
N THR A 186 8.38 -3.00 -8.90
CA THR A 186 9.82 -3.22 -8.86
C THR A 186 10.36 -3.61 -10.22
N ASN A 187 9.73 -4.57 -10.90
CA ASN A 187 10.10 -4.98 -12.24
C ASN A 187 10.03 -3.82 -13.25
N TYR A 188 8.99 -2.97 -13.13
CA TYR A 188 8.86 -1.78 -13.98
C TYR A 188 9.99 -0.77 -13.76
N LEU A 189 10.36 -0.49 -12.50
CA LEU A 189 11.48 0.41 -12.19
C LEU A 189 12.79 -0.11 -12.74
N ASP A 190 13.06 -1.41 -12.59
CA ASP A 190 14.27 -2.07 -13.09
C ASP A 190 14.33 -2.02 -14.62
N ASP A 191 13.25 -2.34 -15.31
CA ASP A 191 13.16 -2.29 -16.79
C ASP A 191 13.40 -0.87 -17.33
N LYS A 192 12.88 0.14 -16.64
CA LYS A 192 13.07 1.56 -16.99
C LYS A 192 14.38 2.15 -16.45
N ARG A 193 15.14 1.40 -15.65
CA ARG A 193 16.36 1.86 -14.97
C ARG A 193 16.14 3.11 -14.12
N LEU A 194 15.03 3.14 -13.41
CA LEU A 194 14.65 4.22 -12.53
C LEU A 194 15.04 3.89 -11.09
N GLU A 195 15.61 4.87 -10.38
CA GLU A 195 15.99 4.73 -8.98
C GLU A 195 14.96 5.39 -8.06
N SER A 196 14.41 4.62 -7.12
CA SER A 196 13.55 5.15 -6.08
C SER A 196 14.34 5.99 -5.06
N LYS A 197 13.69 7.01 -4.50
CA LYS A 197 14.18 7.77 -3.32
C LYS A 197 13.87 7.08 -1.99
N ASN A 198 13.44 5.82 -2.01
CA ASN A 198 12.99 5.06 -0.84
C ASN A 198 11.82 5.72 -0.09
N VAL A 199 11.02 6.50 -0.78
CA VAL A 199 9.76 7.04 -0.30
C VAL A 199 8.65 6.47 -1.16
N LEU A 200 7.72 5.78 -0.51
CA LEU A 200 6.56 5.16 -1.11
C LEU A 200 5.31 5.68 -0.41
N ILE A 201 4.29 6.00 -1.18
CA ILE A 201 3.04 6.52 -0.65
C ILE A 201 1.89 5.66 -1.17
N GLU A 202 1.08 5.12 -0.26
CA GLU A 202 -0.23 4.55 -0.56
C GLU A 202 -1.29 5.61 -0.30
N GLN A 203 -2.02 6.04 -1.31
CA GLN A 203 -3.15 6.96 -1.19
C GLN A 203 -4.45 6.20 -1.41
N TYR A 204 -5.34 6.25 -0.43
CA TYR A 204 -6.54 5.42 -0.39
C TYR A 204 -7.71 6.09 -1.13
N VAL A 205 -8.01 5.63 -2.34
CA VAL A 205 -9.21 6.02 -3.09
C VAL A 205 -10.45 5.41 -2.45
N THR A 206 -10.33 4.15 -2.02
CA THR A 206 -11.33 3.46 -1.21
C THR A 206 -10.91 3.59 0.26
N ASP A 207 -11.77 4.11 1.11
CA ASP A 207 -11.51 4.28 2.54
C ASP A 207 -11.27 2.91 3.22
N PRO A 208 -10.04 2.62 3.70
CA PRO A 208 -9.72 1.33 4.30
C PRO A 208 -10.31 1.15 5.71
N VAL A 209 -10.91 2.17 6.30
CA VAL A 209 -11.56 2.08 7.62
C VAL A 209 -12.95 1.46 7.51
N THR A 210 -13.67 1.77 6.42
CA THR A 210 -15.07 1.40 6.25
C THR A 210 -15.31 0.39 5.12
N ALA A 211 -14.38 0.25 4.19
CA ALA A 211 -14.54 -0.63 3.03
C ALA A 211 -14.16 -2.09 3.34
N ASP A 212 -14.63 -2.99 2.48
CA ASP A 212 -14.19 -4.38 2.46
C ASP A 212 -12.71 -4.44 2.02
N PRO A 213 -11.80 -5.01 2.85
CA PRO A 213 -10.38 -5.12 2.53
C PRO A 213 -10.09 -5.96 1.27
N LYS A 214 -11.09 -6.63 0.72
CA LYS A 214 -10.99 -7.41 -0.52
C LYS A 214 -11.19 -6.58 -1.79
N ASN A 215 -11.70 -5.35 -1.66
CA ASN A 215 -12.12 -4.52 -2.80
C ASN A 215 -11.58 -3.09 -2.68
N LEU A 216 -10.27 -2.94 -2.52
CA LEU A 216 -9.63 -1.65 -2.37
C LEU A 216 -9.19 -1.08 -3.72
N VAL A 217 -9.16 0.24 -3.80
CA VAL A 217 -8.47 1.00 -4.84
C VAL A 217 -7.48 1.90 -4.15
N ILE A 218 -6.19 1.68 -4.45
CA ILE A 218 -5.08 2.39 -3.83
C ILE A 218 -4.20 2.96 -4.94
N ASN A 219 -3.96 4.27 -4.92
CA ASN A 219 -2.90 4.87 -5.72
C ASN A 219 -1.57 4.68 -4.99
N ILE A 220 -0.58 4.15 -5.67
CA ILE A 220 0.76 3.95 -5.14
C ILE A 220 1.69 4.91 -5.85
N PHE A 221 2.37 5.76 -5.09
CA PHE A 221 3.36 6.69 -5.63
C PHE A 221 4.75 6.27 -5.17
N VAL A 222 5.65 6.14 -6.13
CA VAL A 222 7.07 5.89 -5.88
C VAL A 222 7.84 7.12 -6.28
N LEU A 223 8.45 7.81 -5.32
CA LEU A 223 9.30 8.96 -5.62
C LEU A 223 10.59 8.46 -6.28
N VAL A 224 10.95 9.06 -7.40
CA VAL A 224 12.15 8.72 -8.19
C VAL A 224 13.15 9.87 -8.22
N LYS A 225 14.45 9.51 -8.43
CA LYS A 225 15.56 10.48 -8.50
C LYS A 225 15.55 11.25 -9.80
#